data_452a055f18e4aa6cbb1dfada6d99a434
#
_entry.id   452a055f18e4aa6cbb1dfada6d99a434
#
_cell.length_a   1.000
_cell.length_b   1.000
_cell.length_c   1.000
_cell.angle_alpha   90.00
_cell.angle_beta   90.00
_cell.angle_gamma   90.00
#
_symmetry.space_group_name_H-M   'P 1'
#
loop_
_entity.id
_entity.type
_entity.pdbx_description
1 polymer ?
#
loop_
_entity_poly.entity_id
_entity_poly.type
_entity_poly.pdbx_seq_one_letter_code
_entity_poly.pdbx_strand_id
1 'polypeptide(L)'
;LLDYARRIGAELRFIEYMDVGGATQWSRERVMSRQDMLTVLGLAYGPVTAVIEDTSAPADRFKLPDGTIFGIISSTTAPFCHSCDRSRLTADGMWYRCLYATRGTDLRTPIRAGMSQDDLLRLIAGEWSTRADRGAEERLGISDRSPLVPASSLKQNPHLEMHTRGG
;
A
#
# COMPACT_ATOMS: atom_id res chain seq x y z
N LEU A 1 -14.66 -9.14 -13.55
CA LEU A 1 -13.19 -9.21 -13.39
C LEU A 1 -12.76 -10.60 -12.91
N LEU A 2 -13.40 -11.17 -11.89
CA LEU A 2 -13.01 -12.48 -11.32
C LEU A 2 -13.10 -13.60 -12.37
N ASP A 3 -14.19 -13.66 -13.15
CA ASP A 3 -14.36 -14.65 -14.23
C ASP A 3 -13.32 -14.48 -15.35
N TYR A 4 -12.91 -13.25 -15.61
CA TYR A 4 -11.82 -12.99 -16.53
C TYR A 4 -10.49 -13.50 -15.99
N ALA A 5 -10.17 -13.22 -14.72
CA ALA A 5 -8.94 -13.69 -14.07
C ALA A 5 -8.86 -15.23 -14.09
N ARG A 6 -9.96 -15.92 -13.77
CA ARG A 6 -10.05 -17.39 -13.87
C ARG A 6 -9.68 -17.89 -15.26
N ARG A 7 -10.25 -17.27 -16.29
CA ARG A 7 -10.08 -17.69 -17.68
C ARG A 7 -8.63 -17.58 -18.16
N ILE A 8 -7.87 -16.61 -17.63
CA ILE A 8 -6.46 -16.40 -17.98
C ILE A 8 -5.48 -17.00 -16.96
N GLY A 9 -5.97 -17.71 -15.93
CA GLY A 9 -5.12 -18.31 -14.89
C GLY A 9 -4.45 -17.30 -13.95
N ALA A 10 -5.04 -16.11 -13.76
CA ALA A 10 -4.51 -15.08 -12.89
C ALA A 10 -5.23 -15.04 -11.54
N GLU A 11 -4.49 -14.70 -10.46
CA GLU A 11 -5.08 -14.38 -9.16
C GLU A 11 -5.46 -12.90 -9.12
N LEU A 12 -6.76 -12.61 -9.02
CA LEU A 12 -7.26 -11.25 -8.90
C LEU A 12 -7.03 -10.72 -7.49
N ARG A 13 -6.58 -9.48 -7.39
CA ARG A 13 -6.47 -8.76 -6.12
C ARG A 13 -7.29 -7.49 -6.15
N PHE A 14 -8.27 -7.41 -5.26
CA PHE A 14 -9.01 -6.19 -4.98
C PHE A 14 -8.20 -5.33 -4.02
N ILE A 15 -8.32 -4.02 -4.14
CA ILE A 15 -7.68 -3.07 -3.23
C ILE A 15 -8.69 -2.02 -2.81
N GLU A 16 -8.73 -1.70 -1.53
CA GLU A 16 -9.52 -0.59 -1.03
C GLU A 16 -8.98 0.74 -1.54
N TYR A 17 -9.89 1.67 -1.87
CA TYR A 17 -9.51 3.01 -2.30
C TYR A 17 -8.77 3.74 -1.19
N MET A 18 -7.56 4.18 -1.47
CA MET A 18 -6.65 4.81 -0.52
C MET A 18 -6.65 6.32 -0.68
N ASP A 19 -6.44 7.03 0.42
CA ASP A 19 -6.39 8.50 0.52
C ASP A 19 -5.00 9.10 0.27
N VAL A 20 -4.15 8.43 -0.51
CA VAL A 20 -2.76 8.81 -0.78
C VAL A 20 -2.55 9.37 -2.18
N GLY A 21 -1.48 10.15 -2.34
CA GLY A 21 -1.07 10.71 -3.63
C GLY A 21 -2.14 11.58 -4.24
N GLY A 22 -2.39 11.39 -5.54
CA GLY A 22 -3.37 12.13 -6.33
C GLY A 22 -4.85 11.80 -6.09
N ALA A 23 -5.19 11.07 -5.02
CA ALA A 23 -6.57 10.71 -4.67
C ALA A 23 -7.39 11.92 -4.16
N THR A 24 -7.47 12.95 -4.97
CA THR A 24 -8.00 14.28 -4.58
C THR A 24 -9.49 14.32 -4.28
N GLN A 25 -10.23 13.29 -4.70
CA GLN A 25 -11.67 13.16 -4.44
C GLN A 25 -11.97 11.99 -3.50
N TRP A 26 -10.99 11.53 -2.74
CA TRP A 26 -11.20 10.47 -1.79
C TRP A 26 -12.15 10.92 -0.67
N SER A 27 -13.08 10.05 -0.33
CA SER A 27 -13.88 10.14 0.88
C SER A 27 -14.17 8.73 1.40
N ARG A 28 -14.49 8.61 2.68
CA ARG A 28 -14.74 7.32 3.32
C ARG A 28 -15.93 6.58 2.68
N GLU A 29 -16.95 7.30 2.25
CA GLU A 29 -18.17 6.76 1.62
C GLU A 29 -17.90 6.12 0.24
N ARG A 30 -16.77 6.48 -0.38
CA ARG A 30 -16.32 5.90 -1.66
C ARG A 30 -15.46 4.66 -1.50
N VAL A 31 -15.12 4.30 -0.27
CA VAL A 31 -14.34 3.10 0.01
C VAL A 31 -15.27 1.90 0.09
N MET A 32 -15.13 0.96 -0.84
CA MET A 32 -15.71 -0.37 -0.71
C MET A 32 -14.81 -1.16 0.23
N SER A 33 -15.30 -1.44 1.44
CA SER A 33 -14.52 -2.12 2.46
C SER A 33 -14.30 -3.61 2.11
N ARG A 34 -13.29 -4.22 2.74
CA ARG A 34 -13.10 -5.68 2.68
C ARG A 34 -14.38 -6.45 2.99
N GLN A 35 -15.13 -6.02 4.02
CA GLN A 35 -16.37 -6.67 4.41
C GLN A 35 -17.44 -6.57 3.33
N ASP A 36 -17.57 -5.42 2.69
CA ASP A 36 -18.52 -5.21 1.59
C ASP A 36 -18.13 -6.07 0.38
N MET A 37 -16.84 -6.10 0.02
CA MET A 37 -16.32 -6.94 -1.05
C MET A 37 -16.62 -8.42 -0.80
N LEU A 38 -16.35 -8.92 0.40
CA LEU A 38 -16.64 -10.31 0.78
C LEU A 38 -18.13 -10.62 0.72
N THR A 39 -18.98 -9.69 1.15
CA THR A 39 -20.44 -9.84 1.09
C THR A 39 -20.92 -9.96 -0.35
N VAL A 40 -20.49 -9.03 -1.23
CA VAL A 40 -20.86 -9.04 -2.65
C VAL A 40 -20.37 -10.32 -3.36
N LEU A 41 -19.13 -10.72 -3.10
CA LEU A 41 -18.55 -11.92 -3.69
C LEU A 41 -19.25 -13.19 -3.17
N GLY A 42 -19.57 -13.23 -1.89
CA GLY A 42 -20.32 -14.33 -1.29
C GLY A 42 -21.72 -14.50 -1.85
N LEU A 43 -22.43 -13.41 -2.10
CA LEU A 43 -23.74 -13.44 -2.78
C LEU A 43 -23.64 -13.92 -4.23
N ALA A 44 -22.58 -13.56 -4.94
CA ALA A 44 -22.43 -13.86 -6.36
C ALA A 44 -21.88 -15.27 -6.64
N TYR A 45 -20.97 -15.76 -5.77
CA TYR A 45 -20.19 -16.98 -6.04
C TYR A 45 -20.31 -18.06 -4.95
N GLY A 46 -21.07 -17.80 -3.90
CA GLY A 46 -21.22 -18.71 -2.75
C GLY A 46 -20.23 -18.39 -1.62
N PRO A 47 -20.22 -19.22 -0.55
CA PRO A 47 -19.48 -18.92 0.66
C PRO A 47 -17.97 -18.74 0.43
N VAL A 48 -17.42 -17.67 1.01
CA VAL A 48 -16.00 -17.33 0.90
C VAL A 48 -15.27 -17.81 2.15
N THR A 49 -14.16 -18.51 1.95
CA THR A 49 -13.31 -19.03 3.05
C THR A 49 -11.97 -18.31 3.05
N ALA A 50 -11.51 -17.83 4.21
CA ALA A 50 -10.18 -17.24 4.34
C ALA A 50 -9.09 -18.32 4.17
N VAL A 51 -8.03 -17.97 3.44
CA VAL A 51 -6.79 -18.75 3.36
C VAL A 51 -5.82 -18.15 4.37
N ILE A 52 -5.51 -18.91 5.43
CA ILE A 52 -4.63 -18.43 6.50
C ILE A 52 -3.18 -18.67 6.05
N GLU A 53 -2.40 -17.58 5.99
CA GLU A 53 -0.99 -17.59 5.62
C GLU A 53 -0.21 -16.70 6.60
N ASP A 54 0.97 -17.14 7.01
CA ASP A 54 1.92 -16.34 7.79
C ASP A 54 2.88 -15.66 6.80
N THR A 55 2.53 -14.44 6.38
CA THR A 55 3.26 -13.70 5.35
C THR A 55 3.14 -12.19 5.55
N SER A 56 4.14 -11.43 5.10
CA SER A 56 4.10 -9.96 5.00
C SER A 56 3.36 -9.44 3.76
N ALA A 57 2.77 -10.33 2.94
CA ALA A 57 2.02 -9.94 1.75
C ALA A 57 0.85 -9.01 2.10
N PRO A 58 0.60 -7.97 1.28
CA PRO A 58 -0.44 -6.97 1.58
C PRO A 58 -1.86 -7.49 1.40
N ALA A 59 -2.05 -8.60 0.66
CA ALA A 59 -3.34 -9.15 0.35
C ALA A 59 -3.65 -10.35 1.24
N ASP A 60 -4.74 -10.27 1.99
CA ASP A 60 -5.36 -11.47 2.55
C ASP A 60 -6.00 -12.28 1.41
N ARG A 61 -5.76 -13.59 1.41
CA ARG A 61 -6.27 -14.49 0.37
C ARG A 61 -7.56 -15.17 0.80
N PHE A 62 -8.43 -15.39 -0.16
CA PHE A 62 -9.73 -16.01 0.03
C PHE A 62 -9.97 -17.05 -1.06
N LYS A 63 -10.77 -18.07 -0.72
CA LYS A 63 -11.13 -19.15 -1.62
C LYS A 63 -12.63 -19.25 -1.79
N LEU A 64 -13.08 -19.41 -3.03
CA LEU A 64 -14.45 -19.68 -3.43
C LEU A 64 -14.73 -21.20 -3.45
N PRO A 65 -16.03 -21.63 -3.46
CA PRO A 65 -16.40 -23.05 -3.47
C PRO A 65 -15.81 -23.85 -4.64
N ASP A 66 -15.61 -23.21 -5.78
CA ASP A 66 -15.03 -23.82 -6.98
C ASP A 66 -13.48 -23.92 -6.96
N GLY A 67 -12.86 -23.49 -5.86
CA GLY A 67 -11.41 -23.50 -5.67
C GLY A 67 -10.69 -22.25 -6.11
N THR A 68 -11.37 -21.27 -6.72
CA THR A 68 -10.76 -20.00 -7.15
C THR A 68 -10.20 -19.24 -5.95
N ILE A 69 -8.94 -18.78 -6.07
CA ILE A 69 -8.29 -17.94 -5.09
C ILE A 69 -8.31 -16.49 -5.60
N PHE A 70 -8.56 -15.55 -4.68
CA PHE A 70 -8.44 -14.12 -4.91
C PHE A 70 -7.90 -13.44 -3.64
N GLY A 71 -7.38 -12.21 -3.78
CA GLY A 71 -6.86 -11.43 -2.66
C GLY A 71 -7.64 -10.14 -2.42
N ILE A 72 -7.61 -9.63 -1.19
CA ILE A 72 -8.09 -8.29 -0.83
C ILE A 72 -7.00 -7.56 -0.05
N ILE A 73 -6.64 -6.36 -0.50
CA ILE A 73 -5.68 -5.47 0.15
C ILE A 73 -6.48 -4.43 0.93
N SER A 74 -6.61 -4.62 2.24
CA SER A 74 -7.44 -3.80 3.14
C SER A 74 -6.68 -2.59 3.67
N SER A 75 -6.13 -1.78 2.78
CA SER A 75 -5.24 -0.66 3.12
C SER A 75 -5.89 0.45 3.94
N THR A 76 -7.23 0.54 3.91
CA THR A 76 -8.00 1.66 4.46
C THR A 76 -8.79 1.28 5.69
N THR A 77 -9.39 0.08 5.73
CA THR A 77 -10.25 -0.34 6.85
C THR A 77 -9.59 -1.31 7.82
N ALA A 78 -8.59 -2.09 7.36
CA ALA A 78 -7.81 -3.01 8.17
C ALA A 78 -6.33 -2.99 7.73
N PRO A 79 -5.59 -1.89 7.92
CA PRO A 79 -4.22 -1.76 7.48
C PRO A 79 -3.30 -2.75 8.21
N PHE A 80 -2.25 -3.18 7.51
CA PHE A 80 -1.28 -4.19 7.93
C PHE A 80 0.10 -3.58 8.22
N CYS A 81 0.16 -2.39 8.84
CA CYS A 81 1.41 -1.66 9.08
C CYS A 81 2.41 -2.43 9.95
N HIS A 82 1.94 -3.23 10.90
CA HIS A 82 2.77 -4.00 11.83
C HIS A 82 3.66 -5.04 11.15
N SER A 83 3.19 -5.64 10.04
CA SER A 83 3.93 -6.64 9.26
C SER A 83 4.53 -6.08 7.95
N CYS A 84 4.44 -4.76 7.75
CA CYS A 84 4.85 -4.14 6.50
C CYS A 84 6.37 -4.07 6.38
N ASP A 85 6.94 -4.76 5.40
CA ASP A 85 8.36 -4.81 5.06
C ASP A 85 8.72 -4.02 3.79
N ARG A 86 7.82 -3.15 3.31
CA ARG A 86 7.96 -2.43 2.04
C ARG A 86 8.54 -1.04 2.20
N SER A 87 9.32 -0.64 1.21
CA SER A 87 9.79 0.72 1.02
C SER A 87 9.68 1.12 -0.45
N ARG A 88 9.95 2.36 -0.77
CA ARG A 88 9.90 2.90 -2.12
C ARG A 88 11.11 3.76 -2.40
N LEU A 89 11.72 3.54 -3.57
CA LEU A 89 12.80 4.36 -4.08
C LEU A 89 12.29 5.07 -5.34
N THR A 90 12.36 6.39 -5.35
CA THR A 90 12.02 7.20 -6.53
C THR A 90 13.15 7.19 -7.56
N ALA A 91 12.84 7.50 -8.81
CA ALA A 91 13.82 7.53 -9.89
C ALA A 91 14.96 8.53 -9.66
N ASP A 92 14.71 9.58 -8.88
CA ASP A 92 15.71 10.57 -8.49
C ASP A 92 16.43 10.25 -7.17
N GLY A 93 16.22 9.06 -6.61
CA GLY A 93 16.99 8.51 -5.50
C GLY A 93 16.49 8.87 -4.10
N MET A 94 15.26 9.34 -3.95
CA MET A 94 14.62 9.53 -2.65
C MET A 94 14.03 8.21 -2.14
N TRP A 95 14.40 7.77 -0.97
CA TRP A 95 13.93 6.53 -0.34
C TRP A 95 12.89 6.79 0.75
N TYR A 96 11.68 6.28 0.55
CA TYR A 96 10.55 6.38 1.48
C TYR A 96 10.26 5.02 2.12
N ARG A 97 10.28 4.96 3.44
CA ARG A 97 10.01 3.72 4.22
C ARG A 97 8.53 3.41 4.39
N CYS A 98 7.66 4.40 4.17
CA CYS A 98 6.21 4.25 4.24
C CYS A 98 5.54 4.97 3.06
N LEU A 99 4.42 4.41 2.57
CA LEU A 99 3.61 5.06 1.53
C LEU A 99 3.08 6.43 1.99
N TYR A 100 2.76 6.54 3.26
CA TYR A 100 2.24 7.76 3.89
C TYR A 100 3.33 8.74 4.33
N ALA A 101 4.61 8.39 4.20
CA ALA A 101 5.70 9.29 4.58
C ALA A 101 5.69 10.55 3.70
N THR A 102 5.83 11.71 4.31
CA THR A 102 5.96 13.00 3.60
C THR A 102 7.41 13.39 3.34
N ARG A 103 8.36 12.71 4.00
CA ARG A 103 9.81 12.91 3.85
C ARG A 103 10.49 11.59 3.54
N GLY A 104 11.47 11.64 2.64
CA GLY A 104 12.33 10.51 2.29
C GLY A 104 13.78 10.78 2.66
N THR A 105 14.60 9.73 2.61
CA THR A 105 16.07 9.81 2.76
C THR A 105 16.68 9.93 1.37
N ASP A 106 17.52 10.93 1.14
CA ASP A 106 18.25 11.09 -0.12
C ASP A 106 19.41 10.07 -0.18
N LEU A 107 19.28 9.08 -1.05
CA LEU A 107 20.35 8.11 -1.32
C LEU A 107 21.21 8.53 -2.53
N ARG A 108 20.68 9.38 -3.41
CA ARG A 108 21.41 9.80 -4.62
C ARG A 108 22.65 10.62 -4.29
N THR A 109 22.51 11.64 -3.43
CA THR A 109 23.61 12.56 -3.13
C THR A 109 24.83 11.82 -2.56
N PRO A 110 24.72 10.98 -1.51
CA PRO A 110 25.88 10.24 -1.00
C PRO A 110 26.46 9.25 -2.02
N ILE A 111 25.62 8.57 -2.80
CA ILE A 111 26.10 7.65 -3.86
C ILE A 111 26.91 8.42 -4.92
N ARG A 112 26.42 9.57 -5.37
CA ARG A 112 27.12 10.42 -6.36
C ARG A 112 28.39 11.05 -5.82
N ALA A 113 28.47 11.26 -4.51
CA ALA A 113 29.67 11.72 -3.82
C ALA A 113 30.71 10.61 -3.59
N GLY A 114 30.46 9.37 -4.05
CA GLY A 114 31.41 8.26 -3.91
C GLY A 114 31.35 7.54 -2.56
N MET A 115 30.19 7.59 -1.86
CA MET A 115 30.01 6.79 -0.65
C MET A 115 30.31 5.34 -0.90
N SER A 116 31.06 4.67 0.01
CA SER A 116 31.35 3.25 -0.11
C SER A 116 30.11 2.39 0.03
N GLN A 117 30.13 1.18 -0.53
CA GLN A 117 29.03 0.21 -0.39
C GLN A 117 28.74 -0.11 1.09
N ASP A 118 29.77 -0.22 1.93
CA ASP A 118 29.62 -0.50 3.36
C ASP A 118 28.97 0.66 4.11
N ASP A 119 29.32 1.90 3.76
CA ASP A 119 28.67 3.08 4.35
C ASP A 119 27.22 3.22 3.92
N LEU A 120 26.91 2.92 2.65
CA LEU A 120 25.54 2.90 2.14
C LEU A 120 24.73 1.81 2.85
N LEU A 121 25.28 0.62 3.04
CA LEU A 121 24.63 -0.46 3.77
C LEU A 121 24.34 -0.04 5.23
N ARG A 122 25.31 0.58 5.91
CA ARG A 122 25.12 1.10 7.28
C ARG A 122 24.03 2.16 7.34
N LEU A 123 23.98 3.07 6.38
CA LEU A 123 22.93 4.11 6.28
C LEU A 123 21.55 3.45 6.14
N ILE A 124 21.37 2.55 5.17
CA ILE A 124 20.09 1.89 4.91
C ILE A 124 19.67 1.03 6.11
N ALA A 125 20.56 0.22 6.66
CA ALA A 125 20.28 -0.64 7.80
C ALA A 125 19.93 0.18 9.07
N GLY A 126 20.63 1.28 9.31
CA GLY A 126 20.36 2.18 10.43
C GLY A 126 18.98 2.83 10.32
N GLU A 127 18.66 3.38 9.17
CA GLU A 127 17.34 3.96 8.90
C GLU A 127 16.21 2.91 9.00
N TRP A 128 16.45 1.70 8.48
CA TRP A 128 15.46 0.63 8.53
C TRP A 128 15.24 0.10 9.94
N SER A 129 16.29 -0.08 10.73
CA SER A 129 16.20 -0.60 12.10
C SER A 129 15.43 0.31 13.06
N THR A 130 15.39 1.60 12.78
CA THR A 130 14.63 2.61 13.54
C THR A 130 13.21 2.85 13.02
N ARG A 131 12.77 2.06 12.02
CA ARG A 131 11.48 2.25 11.39
C ARG A 131 10.33 1.99 12.36
N ALA A 132 9.48 3.00 12.55
CA ALA A 132 8.26 2.93 13.34
C ALA A 132 7.03 3.44 12.56
N ASP A 133 7.14 3.56 11.24
CA ASP A 133 6.09 4.13 10.38
C ASP A 133 4.82 3.26 10.39
N ARG A 134 3.69 3.83 10.80
CA ARG A 134 2.35 3.21 10.81
C ARG A 134 1.31 4.09 10.14
N GLY A 135 1.67 4.77 9.05
CA GLY A 135 0.88 5.84 8.47
C GLY A 135 -0.57 5.46 8.11
N ALA A 136 -0.84 4.24 7.66
CA ALA A 136 -2.21 3.82 7.38
C ALA A 136 -3.01 3.58 8.67
N GLU A 137 -2.40 2.98 9.71
CA GLU A 137 -3.04 2.76 11.02
C GLU A 137 -3.32 4.09 11.74
N GLU A 138 -2.37 5.02 11.71
CA GLU A 138 -2.53 6.36 12.30
C GLU A 138 -3.74 7.11 11.70
N ARG A 139 -4.00 6.88 10.42
CA ARG A 139 -5.14 7.49 9.74
C ARG A 139 -6.50 6.87 10.07
N LEU A 140 -6.56 5.68 10.67
CA LEU A 140 -7.82 5.10 11.13
C LEU A 140 -8.50 5.94 12.21
N GLY A 141 -7.73 6.56 13.08
CA GLY A 141 -8.22 7.39 14.19
C GLY A 141 -8.68 8.78 13.78
N ILE A 142 -8.53 9.20 12.52
CA ILE A 142 -8.92 10.52 12.05
C ILE A 142 -10.41 10.51 11.73
N SER A 143 -11.20 11.29 12.48
CA SER A 143 -12.66 11.39 12.30
C SER A 143 -13.05 12.07 10.98
N ASP A 144 -12.37 13.17 10.64
CA ASP A 144 -12.53 13.90 9.37
C ASP A 144 -11.38 13.58 8.43
N ARG A 145 -11.32 12.32 8.00
CA ARG A 145 -10.26 11.82 7.12
C ARG A 145 -10.50 12.33 5.70
N SER A 146 -9.54 13.08 5.21
CA SER A 146 -9.47 13.63 3.85
C SER A 146 -8.26 13.06 3.10
N PRO A 147 -8.06 13.36 1.80
CA PRO A 147 -6.83 13.01 1.11
C PRO A 147 -5.58 13.45 1.89
N LEU A 148 -4.56 12.58 1.93
CA LEU A 148 -3.33 12.80 2.71
C LEU A 148 -2.65 14.13 2.36
N VAL A 149 -2.63 14.46 1.08
CA VAL A 149 -1.98 15.65 0.55
C VAL A 149 -2.96 16.42 -0.35
N PRO A 150 -3.18 17.70 -0.09
CA PRO A 150 -4.01 18.55 -0.96
C PRO A 150 -3.42 18.65 -2.38
N ALA A 151 -4.27 18.76 -3.39
CA ALA A 151 -3.85 18.87 -4.80
C ALA A 151 -2.89 20.04 -5.06
N SER A 152 -3.03 21.14 -4.34
CA SER A 152 -2.11 22.29 -4.41
C SER A 152 -0.69 21.93 -3.96
N SER A 153 -0.58 21.13 -2.90
CA SER A 153 0.73 20.68 -2.38
C SER A 153 1.39 19.65 -3.29
N LEU A 154 0.61 18.80 -3.98
CA LEU A 154 1.14 17.85 -4.97
C LEU A 154 1.79 18.56 -6.14
N LYS A 155 1.20 19.68 -6.61
CA LYS A 155 1.81 20.49 -7.68
C LYS A 155 3.16 21.09 -7.30
N GLN A 156 3.35 21.43 -6.03
CA GLN A 156 4.59 21.99 -5.51
C GLN A 156 5.63 20.93 -5.16
N ASN A 157 5.19 19.73 -4.80
CA ASN A 157 6.06 18.62 -4.44
C ASN A 157 5.60 17.32 -5.13
N PRO A 158 6.05 17.07 -6.37
CA PRO A 158 5.69 15.89 -7.15
C PRO A 158 6.09 14.55 -6.48
N HIS A 159 7.07 14.54 -5.56
CA HIS A 159 7.45 13.33 -4.82
C HIS A 159 6.33 12.77 -3.95
N LEU A 160 5.31 13.55 -3.65
CA LEU A 160 4.14 13.12 -2.89
C LEU A 160 3.10 12.39 -3.75
N GLU A 161 3.24 12.40 -5.06
CA GLU A 161 2.40 11.66 -5.99
C GLU A 161 2.70 10.15 -5.96
N MET A 162 1.66 9.32 -6.11
CA MET A 162 1.81 7.85 -6.12
C MET A 162 2.72 7.37 -7.25
N HIS A 163 2.56 7.91 -8.46
CA HIS A 163 3.32 7.48 -9.63
C HIS A 163 4.82 7.76 -9.52
N THR A 164 5.23 8.77 -8.76
CA THR A 164 6.66 9.05 -8.51
C THR A 164 7.28 8.10 -7.49
N ARG A 165 6.45 7.41 -6.71
CA ARG A 165 6.86 6.46 -5.66
C ARG A 165 6.70 4.99 -6.08
N GLY A 166 6.46 4.72 -7.37
CA GLY A 166 6.31 3.36 -7.87
C GLY A 166 5.02 2.66 -7.44
N GLY A 167 3.95 3.44 -7.27
CA GLY A 167 2.62 2.95 -6.91
C GLY A 167 1.59 3.21 -7.99
#